data_a49edd6fd4d0953717b64ce63bdda26d
#
_entry.id   a49edd6fd4d0953717b64ce63bdda26d
#
_cell.length_a   1.000
_cell.length_b   1.000
_cell.length_c   1.000
_cell.angle_alpha   90.00
_cell.angle_beta   90.00
_cell.angle_gamma   90.00
#
_symmetry.space_group_name_H-M   'P 1'
#
loop_
_entity.id
_entity.type
_entity.pdbx_description
1 polymer ?
#
loop_
_entity_poly.entity_id
_entity_poly.type
_entity_poly.pdbx_seq_one_letter_code
_entity_poly.pdbx_strand_id
1 'polypeptide(L)'
;MARSKDEVEANHIMLFKSRDLSENPAIRARIDSIYGVLKAGGDFEELATRLSQDRNSAQRGGRMGYILANQYPYAFEVAAFSLPEGQFSEVVESPVGYHILKGGKHRPARGKVQAAHILKITKGKTDAEKAAAKQQIDSIYEVLKEFPFKFSELAARHSDDRGSARQGGMLPWFGAGEMVEPFDSAAFSIADGEISLPFESDFGWHIVKRVGHKAAPGKNEMKPQLLARMTSRQDPRFKMIRDRQTATLAKKHNSRINKKSYDALRALVSGSGMDSTSFAWVRTAPFYNDELFRIGKVSVPVSEFVGTIDKINQKNPAQALVLFDDNFDAFYNGRLVSAEEDALAVEVPEYKNLLKEYVDGSLLYEVSVRKVWDRAAKDTEGLKKYFEQHRDEYKWNEPHAKGYLVQAQNDSVASLIKARAAELGRDTLVNTIRKEFSRKVAIDKVLVAKGSNPMVDNIVFGGPKVTPKNANLEVYFMIDPKVITEPEEVGDVRGLVTSDYQNQFQEEWEKELRRKYPVKVYEKVLRKVK
;
A
#
# COMPACT_ATOMS: atom_id res chain seq x y z
N MET A 1 13.39 -15.91 11.35
CA MET A 1 12.54 -17.01 11.81
C MET A 1 13.00 -17.63 13.14
N ALA A 2 14.28 -17.90 13.36
CA ALA A 2 14.73 -18.39 14.68
C ALA A 2 14.37 -17.42 15.81
N ARG A 3 14.59 -16.13 15.58
CA ARG A 3 14.29 -15.05 16.56
C ARG A 3 12.80 -14.87 16.88
N SER A 4 11.87 -15.32 16.04
CA SER A 4 10.44 -15.15 16.31
C SER A 4 9.90 -16.04 17.43
N LYS A 5 10.72 -16.95 17.94
CA LYS A 5 10.37 -17.80 19.07
C LYS A 5 10.67 -17.17 20.43
N ASP A 6 11.41 -16.07 20.41
CA ASP A 6 11.93 -15.43 21.61
C ASP A 6 11.57 -13.95 21.66
N GLU A 7 11.48 -13.41 22.85
CA GLU A 7 11.46 -12.00 23.19
C GLU A 7 12.77 -11.66 23.89
N VAL A 8 13.35 -10.50 23.61
CA VAL A 8 14.56 -10.02 24.26
C VAL A 8 14.30 -8.67 24.91
N GLU A 9 14.72 -8.53 26.16
CA GLU A 9 14.75 -7.23 26.81
C GLU A 9 15.88 -6.39 26.21
N ALA A 10 15.55 -5.20 25.73
CA ALA A 10 16.51 -4.32 25.08
C ALA A 10 16.55 -2.95 25.75
N ASN A 11 17.76 -2.40 25.82
CA ASN A 11 17.98 -1.02 26.22
C ASN A 11 18.83 -0.36 25.15
N HIS A 12 18.63 0.95 24.88
CA HIS A 12 19.47 1.63 23.91
C HIS A 12 19.78 3.09 24.22
N ILE A 13 20.88 3.56 23.66
CA ILE A 13 21.22 4.97 23.49
C ILE A 13 21.08 5.26 22.00
N MET A 14 20.36 6.30 21.61
CA MET A 14 20.10 6.61 20.22
C MET A 14 20.41 8.08 19.91
N LEU A 15 21.06 8.32 18.76
CA LEU A 15 21.15 9.64 18.12
C LEU A 15 20.52 9.56 16.73
N PHE A 16 19.58 10.48 16.44
CA PHE A 16 18.91 10.53 15.13
C PHE A 16 19.87 10.98 14.04
N LYS A 17 19.73 10.40 12.86
CA LYS A 17 20.34 10.94 11.64
C LYS A 17 19.69 12.24 11.25
N SER A 18 20.49 13.18 10.73
CA SER A 18 19.95 14.37 10.09
C SER A 18 19.39 14.05 8.69
N ARG A 19 18.41 14.85 8.26
CA ARG A 19 17.97 14.87 6.88
C ARG A 19 19.05 15.45 5.95
N ASP A 20 19.89 16.33 6.47
CA ASP A 20 21.11 16.74 5.78
C ASP A 20 22.19 15.69 6.03
N LEU A 21 22.49 14.92 5.00
CA LEU A 21 23.46 13.84 5.08
C LEU A 21 24.87 14.31 5.42
N SER A 22 25.20 15.58 5.18
CA SER A 22 26.51 16.15 5.51
C SER A 22 26.77 16.26 7.01
N GLU A 23 25.73 16.28 7.83
CA GLU A 23 25.82 16.32 9.29
C GLU A 23 26.02 14.93 9.92
N ASN A 24 25.68 13.87 9.20
CA ASN A 24 25.72 12.52 9.74
C ASN A 24 27.11 12.04 10.21
N PRO A 25 28.23 12.42 9.58
CA PRO A 25 29.56 12.08 10.10
C PRO A 25 29.81 12.67 11.50
N ALA A 26 29.37 13.89 11.79
CA ALA A 26 29.49 14.50 13.10
C ALA A 26 28.61 13.79 14.15
N ILE A 27 27.39 13.41 13.77
CA ILE A 27 26.48 12.64 14.63
C ILE A 27 27.08 11.25 14.91
N ARG A 28 27.69 10.62 13.91
CA ARG A 28 28.40 9.35 14.06
C ARG A 28 29.57 9.46 15.03
N ALA A 29 30.40 10.48 14.87
CA ALA A 29 31.51 10.73 15.78
C ALA A 29 31.05 10.95 17.23
N ARG A 30 29.90 11.60 17.42
CA ARG A 30 29.31 11.81 18.75
C ARG A 30 28.86 10.49 19.39
N ILE A 31 28.19 9.57 18.67
CA ILE A 31 27.80 8.28 19.22
C ILE A 31 29.03 7.38 19.47
N ASP A 32 30.06 7.46 18.60
CA ASP A 32 31.32 6.75 18.80
C ASP A 32 32.04 7.24 20.08
N SER A 33 31.96 8.54 20.42
CA SER A 33 32.49 9.09 21.69
C SER A 33 31.73 8.51 22.90
N ILE A 34 30.38 8.41 22.81
CA ILE A 34 29.57 7.77 23.86
C ILE A 34 29.99 6.31 24.04
N TYR A 35 30.20 5.59 22.95
CA TYR A 35 30.70 4.22 22.97
C TYR A 35 32.07 4.11 23.64
N GLY A 36 32.96 5.07 23.35
CA GLY A 36 34.28 5.16 24.02
C GLY A 36 34.15 5.30 25.54
N VAL A 37 33.23 6.15 26.02
CA VAL A 37 32.96 6.32 27.46
C VAL A 37 32.44 5.02 28.08
N LEU A 38 31.53 4.32 27.41
CA LEU A 38 31.03 3.02 27.89
C LEU A 38 32.15 1.97 27.99
N LYS A 39 33.05 1.92 26.99
CA LYS A 39 34.22 1.03 27.02
C LYS A 39 35.20 1.35 28.17
N ALA A 40 35.25 2.61 28.59
CA ALA A 40 36.04 3.06 29.73
C ALA A 40 35.34 2.82 31.10
N GLY A 41 34.17 2.17 31.12
CA GLY A 41 33.43 1.83 32.34
C GLY A 41 32.33 2.84 32.71
N GLY A 42 31.96 3.73 31.80
CA GLY A 42 30.84 4.66 32.02
C GLY A 42 29.51 3.95 32.23
N ASP A 43 28.64 4.52 33.06
CA ASP A 43 27.31 3.99 33.33
C ASP A 43 26.37 4.15 32.13
N PHE A 44 25.80 3.04 31.67
CA PHE A 44 24.93 3.02 30.50
C PHE A 44 23.60 3.79 30.73
N GLU A 45 22.99 3.63 31.89
CA GLU A 45 21.68 4.20 32.22
C GLU A 45 21.78 5.72 32.41
N GLU A 46 22.88 6.20 33.03
CA GLU A 46 23.18 7.61 33.14
C GLU A 46 23.40 8.25 31.77
N LEU A 47 24.23 7.61 30.93
CA LEU A 47 24.51 8.11 29.58
C LEU A 47 23.25 8.09 28.70
N ALA A 48 22.41 7.08 28.80
CA ALA A 48 21.14 7.00 28.09
C ALA A 48 20.21 8.12 28.50
N THR A 49 20.04 8.35 29.81
CA THR A 49 19.19 9.43 30.35
C THR A 49 19.63 10.81 29.87
N ARG A 50 20.94 11.05 29.83
CA ARG A 50 21.52 12.36 29.53
C ARG A 50 21.68 12.63 28.04
N LEU A 51 22.01 11.62 27.24
CA LEU A 51 22.49 11.82 25.86
C LEU A 51 21.60 11.18 24.78
N SER A 52 20.75 10.21 25.13
CA SER A 52 19.86 9.58 24.16
C SER A 52 18.79 10.56 23.67
N GLN A 53 18.56 10.56 22.37
CA GLN A 53 17.50 11.36 21.73
C GLN A 53 16.16 10.63 21.64
N ASP A 54 16.12 9.33 21.96
CA ASP A 54 14.84 8.62 22.12
C ASP A 54 14.23 8.96 23.47
N ARG A 55 13.36 9.97 23.48
CA ARG A 55 12.72 10.46 24.72
C ARG A 55 11.91 9.40 25.47
N ASN A 56 11.41 8.38 24.75
CA ASN A 56 10.58 7.35 25.38
C ASN A 56 11.38 6.42 26.28
N SER A 57 12.61 6.08 25.89
CA SER A 57 13.48 5.19 26.66
C SER A 57 14.49 5.96 27.51
N ALA A 58 14.95 7.15 27.08
CA ALA A 58 15.98 7.93 27.76
C ALA A 58 15.64 8.18 29.25
N GLN A 59 14.42 8.63 29.54
CA GLN A 59 13.96 8.90 30.93
C GLN A 59 13.95 7.66 31.84
N ARG A 60 14.08 6.47 31.25
CA ARG A 60 14.12 5.18 31.94
C ARG A 60 15.48 4.50 31.79
N GLY A 61 16.55 5.28 31.65
CA GLY A 61 17.91 4.73 31.48
C GLY A 61 18.11 3.95 30.18
N GLY A 62 17.36 4.30 29.12
CA GLY A 62 17.40 3.62 27.83
C GLY A 62 16.53 2.37 27.72
N ARG A 63 15.75 2.03 28.74
CA ARG A 63 14.92 0.80 28.79
C ARG A 63 13.78 0.85 27.78
N MET A 64 13.75 -0.14 26.88
CA MET A 64 12.68 -0.33 25.89
C MET A 64 11.68 -1.41 26.32
N GLY A 65 12.08 -2.28 27.26
CA GLY A 65 11.34 -3.49 27.61
C GLY A 65 11.63 -4.64 26.65
N TYR A 66 10.74 -5.64 26.65
CA TYR A 66 10.86 -6.79 25.76
C TYR A 66 10.44 -6.44 24.36
N ILE A 67 11.25 -6.81 23.39
CA ILE A 67 10.99 -6.63 21.96
C ILE A 67 10.84 -7.97 21.25
N LEU A 68 10.01 -7.97 20.20
CA LEU A 68 9.81 -9.12 19.33
C LEU A 68 10.60 -8.97 18.03
N ALA A 69 10.91 -10.09 17.41
CA ALA A 69 11.46 -10.08 16.06
C ALA A 69 10.49 -9.42 15.08
N ASN A 70 11.02 -8.66 14.13
CA ASN A 70 10.30 -7.96 13.07
C ASN A 70 9.58 -6.65 13.50
N GLN A 71 9.90 -6.11 14.68
CA GLN A 71 9.40 -4.81 15.16
C GLN A 71 10.32 -3.65 14.82
N TYR A 72 11.64 -3.88 14.79
CA TYR A 72 12.69 -2.86 14.65
C TYR A 72 13.49 -3.02 13.35
N PRO A 73 14.32 -2.04 12.96
CA PRO A 73 15.22 -2.19 11.82
C PRO A 73 16.14 -3.41 11.96
N TYR A 74 16.43 -4.08 10.85
CA TYR A 74 17.13 -5.36 10.85
C TYR A 74 18.46 -5.37 11.62
N ALA A 75 19.29 -4.32 11.43
CA ALA A 75 20.57 -4.21 12.13
C ALA A 75 20.39 -4.10 13.65
N PHE A 76 19.38 -3.32 14.08
CA PHE A 76 19.02 -3.19 15.50
C PHE A 76 18.60 -4.55 16.09
N GLU A 77 17.69 -5.27 15.40
CA GLU A 77 17.25 -6.60 15.86
C GLU A 77 18.40 -7.61 15.90
N VAL A 78 19.33 -7.57 14.91
CA VAL A 78 20.50 -8.44 14.93
C VAL A 78 21.31 -8.22 16.21
N ALA A 79 21.59 -6.97 16.54
CA ALA A 79 22.33 -6.64 17.75
C ALA A 79 21.56 -7.05 19.01
N ALA A 80 20.29 -6.63 19.15
CA ALA A 80 19.48 -6.92 20.33
C ALA A 80 19.38 -8.42 20.65
N PHE A 81 19.11 -9.25 19.63
CA PHE A 81 18.95 -10.69 19.80
C PHE A 81 20.26 -11.49 19.91
N SER A 82 21.41 -10.87 19.64
CA SER A 82 22.72 -11.55 19.76
C SER A 82 23.53 -11.15 20.99
N LEU A 83 23.12 -10.07 21.67
CA LEU A 83 23.86 -9.58 22.84
C LEU A 83 23.57 -10.44 24.07
N PRO A 84 24.62 -10.90 24.79
CA PRO A 84 24.48 -11.43 26.15
C PRO A 84 23.94 -10.38 27.12
N GLU A 85 23.25 -10.81 28.17
CA GLU A 85 22.75 -9.93 29.22
C GLU A 85 23.90 -9.08 29.83
N GLY A 86 23.64 -7.79 29.95
CA GLY A 86 24.59 -6.81 30.52
C GLY A 86 25.65 -6.29 29.54
N GLN A 87 25.89 -6.96 28.41
CA GLN A 87 26.85 -6.49 27.41
C GLN A 87 26.23 -5.44 26.51
N PHE A 88 27.04 -4.54 25.95
CA PHE A 88 26.58 -3.55 24.97
C PHE A 88 27.21 -3.77 23.60
N SER A 89 26.46 -3.35 22.56
CA SER A 89 26.89 -3.49 21.18
C SER A 89 27.96 -2.47 20.82
N GLU A 90 28.64 -2.70 19.71
CA GLU A 90 29.23 -1.62 18.95
C GLU A 90 28.13 -0.67 18.44
N VAL A 91 28.52 0.46 17.81
CA VAL A 91 27.57 1.39 17.23
C VAL A 91 26.83 0.75 16.05
N VAL A 92 25.54 0.56 16.20
CA VAL A 92 24.64 -0.01 15.19
C VAL A 92 23.99 1.12 14.41
N GLU A 93 24.09 1.06 13.10
CA GLU A 93 23.44 2.01 12.22
C GLU A 93 22.09 1.48 11.71
N SER A 94 21.07 2.35 11.72
CA SER A 94 19.75 2.08 11.17
C SER A 94 19.31 3.20 10.23
N PRO A 95 18.20 3.04 9.49
CA PRO A 95 17.66 4.12 8.67
C PRO A 95 17.32 5.40 9.45
N VAL A 96 17.02 5.28 10.75
CA VAL A 96 16.58 6.42 11.58
C VAL A 96 17.70 7.04 12.42
N GLY A 97 18.79 6.31 12.67
CA GLY A 97 19.88 6.83 13.52
C GLY A 97 20.95 5.82 13.85
N TYR A 98 21.79 6.23 14.79
CA TYR A 98 22.86 5.41 15.37
C TYR A 98 22.48 4.98 16.78
N HIS A 99 22.74 3.72 17.12
CA HIS A 99 22.33 3.11 18.37
C HIS A 99 23.51 2.40 19.04
N ILE A 100 23.53 2.43 20.37
CA ILE A 100 24.31 1.50 21.20
C ILE A 100 23.26 0.74 22.00
N LEU A 101 23.23 -0.60 21.90
CA LEU A 101 22.31 -1.44 22.63
C LEU A 101 22.99 -2.09 23.83
N LYS A 102 22.25 -2.26 24.93
CA LYS A 102 22.64 -3.11 26.06
C LYS A 102 21.67 -4.28 26.10
N GLY A 103 22.21 -5.50 26.06
CA GLY A 103 21.45 -6.74 26.09
C GLY A 103 20.82 -6.97 27.45
N GLY A 104 19.60 -7.47 27.46
CA GLY A 104 18.90 -7.90 28.65
C GLY A 104 18.51 -9.37 28.58
N LYS A 105 17.48 -9.77 29.32
CA LYS A 105 17.00 -11.14 29.44
C LYS A 105 16.33 -11.63 28.17
N HIS A 106 16.53 -12.89 27.84
CA HIS A 106 15.82 -13.60 26.82
C HIS A 106 14.73 -14.48 27.44
N ARG A 107 13.57 -14.54 26.79
CA ARG A 107 12.49 -15.45 27.17
C ARG A 107 11.72 -15.94 25.93
N PRO A 108 10.99 -17.07 26.02
CA PRO A 108 10.08 -17.48 24.96
C PRO A 108 9.05 -16.39 24.65
N ALA A 109 8.74 -16.19 23.37
CA ALA A 109 7.77 -15.21 22.91
C ALA A 109 6.36 -15.56 23.41
N ARG A 110 5.75 -14.64 24.16
CA ARG A 110 4.45 -14.85 24.80
C ARG A 110 3.25 -14.59 23.87
N GLY A 111 3.51 -14.05 22.67
CA GLY A 111 2.45 -13.72 21.71
C GLY A 111 1.77 -12.39 21.97
N LYS A 112 0.44 -12.35 21.80
CA LYS A 112 -0.38 -11.15 22.02
C LYS A 112 -1.53 -11.42 22.97
N VAL A 113 -1.87 -10.41 23.77
CA VAL A 113 -3.06 -10.43 24.61
C VAL A 113 -4.04 -9.33 24.19
N GLN A 114 -5.31 -9.58 24.40
CA GLN A 114 -6.36 -8.58 24.41
C GLN A 114 -6.81 -8.41 25.86
N ALA A 115 -6.86 -7.19 26.33
CA ALA A 115 -7.25 -6.88 27.68
C ALA A 115 -8.27 -5.73 27.74
N ALA A 116 -9.02 -5.69 28.82
CA ALA A 116 -9.76 -4.51 29.25
C ALA A 116 -9.11 -3.97 30.52
N HIS A 117 -9.13 -2.63 30.71
CA HIS A 117 -8.57 -2.04 31.93
C HIS A 117 -9.44 -0.95 32.55
N ILE A 118 -9.20 -0.72 33.84
CA ILE A 118 -9.70 0.42 34.59
C ILE A 118 -8.49 1.19 35.09
N LEU A 119 -8.42 2.48 34.80
CA LEU A 119 -7.31 3.37 35.18
C LEU A 119 -7.78 4.44 36.14
N LYS A 120 -7.03 4.69 37.21
CA LYS A 120 -7.10 5.89 38.04
C LYS A 120 -5.82 6.69 37.93
N ILE A 121 -5.87 7.81 37.24
CA ILE A 121 -4.67 8.61 36.92
C ILE A 121 -4.09 9.22 38.19
N THR A 122 -2.76 9.06 38.40
CA THR A 122 -2.01 9.69 39.49
C THR A 122 -0.93 10.65 38.98
N LYS A 123 -0.63 10.61 37.70
CA LYS A 123 0.41 11.47 37.09
C LYS A 123 0.04 12.94 37.23
N GLY A 124 0.93 13.72 37.83
CA GLY A 124 0.72 15.16 38.04
C GLY A 124 -0.20 15.51 39.22
N LYS A 125 -0.57 14.52 40.05
CA LYS A 125 -1.43 14.71 41.22
C LYS A 125 -0.61 14.83 42.50
N THR A 126 -1.20 15.46 43.52
CA THR A 126 -0.67 15.53 44.87
C THR A 126 -0.72 14.17 45.57
N ASP A 127 0.05 13.97 46.65
CA ASP A 127 0.08 12.70 47.37
C ASP A 127 -1.28 12.33 47.98
N ALA A 128 -2.08 13.32 48.43
CA ALA A 128 -3.44 13.10 48.90
C ALA A 128 -4.37 12.59 47.79
N GLU A 129 -4.25 13.16 46.58
CA GLU A 129 -5.04 12.72 45.42
C GLU A 129 -4.57 11.33 44.90
N LYS A 130 -3.28 11.00 45.00
CA LYS A 130 -2.77 9.67 44.69
C LYS A 130 -3.32 8.64 45.67
N ALA A 131 -3.35 8.95 46.97
CA ALA A 131 -3.94 8.09 47.99
C ALA A 131 -5.44 7.86 47.75
N ALA A 132 -6.18 8.92 47.39
CA ALA A 132 -7.59 8.80 47.03
C ALA A 132 -7.79 7.92 45.76
N ALA A 133 -6.95 8.06 44.75
CA ALA A 133 -6.98 7.22 43.55
C ALA A 133 -6.72 5.73 43.88
N LYS A 134 -5.78 5.47 44.79
CA LYS A 134 -5.53 4.11 45.29
C LYS A 134 -6.76 3.53 46.01
N GLN A 135 -7.36 4.29 46.89
CA GLN A 135 -8.55 3.86 47.60
C GLN A 135 -9.74 3.59 46.66
N GLN A 136 -9.91 4.43 45.62
CA GLN A 136 -10.93 4.22 44.60
C GLN A 136 -10.72 2.93 43.82
N ILE A 137 -9.49 2.67 43.34
CA ILE A 137 -9.20 1.46 42.56
C ILE A 137 -9.37 0.20 43.42
N ASP A 138 -8.96 0.25 44.71
CA ASP A 138 -9.13 -0.86 45.63
C ASP A 138 -10.63 -1.14 45.86
N SER A 139 -11.44 -0.11 46.05
CA SER A 139 -12.91 -0.27 46.20
C SER A 139 -13.54 -0.90 44.96
N ILE A 140 -13.09 -0.51 43.77
CA ILE A 140 -13.54 -1.12 42.48
C ILE A 140 -13.13 -2.59 42.44
N TYR A 141 -11.91 -2.90 42.86
CA TYR A 141 -11.39 -4.28 42.88
C TYR A 141 -12.19 -5.17 43.84
N GLU A 142 -12.57 -4.69 45.03
CA GLU A 142 -13.41 -5.45 45.98
C GLU A 142 -14.78 -5.80 45.34
N VAL A 143 -15.39 -4.87 44.60
CA VAL A 143 -16.62 -5.17 43.85
C VAL A 143 -16.39 -6.20 42.76
N LEU A 144 -15.26 -6.12 42.07
CA LEU A 144 -14.92 -7.07 40.99
C LEU A 144 -14.56 -8.47 41.48
N LYS A 145 -14.09 -8.62 42.70
CA LYS A 145 -13.87 -9.94 43.34
C LYS A 145 -15.21 -10.69 43.52
N GLU A 146 -16.25 -9.97 43.89
CA GLU A 146 -17.57 -10.55 44.08
C GLU A 146 -18.36 -10.66 42.75
N PHE A 147 -18.23 -9.66 41.87
CA PHE A 147 -18.98 -9.55 40.62
C PHE A 147 -18.08 -9.28 39.41
N PRO A 148 -17.26 -10.27 38.94
CA PRO A 148 -16.32 -10.09 37.84
C PRO A 148 -16.97 -9.66 36.51
N PHE A 149 -18.24 -10.00 36.30
CA PHE A 149 -19.01 -9.65 35.09
C PHE A 149 -19.32 -8.16 34.98
N LYS A 150 -19.23 -7.39 36.08
CA LYS A 150 -19.44 -5.93 36.11
C LYS A 150 -18.22 -5.15 35.60
N PHE A 151 -17.15 -5.80 35.15
CA PHE A 151 -15.94 -5.11 34.74
C PHE A 151 -16.20 -4.02 33.71
N SER A 152 -16.94 -4.32 32.64
CA SER A 152 -17.25 -3.37 31.56
C SER A 152 -18.07 -2.17 32.06
N GLU A 153 -19.04 -2.40 32.96
CA GLU A 153 -19.84 -1.34 33.57
C GLU A 153 -18.99 -0.43 34.44
N LEU A 154 -18.15 -1.02 35.30
CA LEU A 154 -17.27 -0.28 36.20
C LEU A 154 -16.21 0.49 35.45
N ALA A 155 -15.67 -0.08 34.36
CA ALA A 155 -14.75 0.61 33.45
C ALA A 155 -15.41 1.86 32.84
N ALA A 156 -16.63 1.70 32.31
CA ALA A 156 -17.38 2.81 31.71
C ALA A 156 -17.68 3.95 32.68
N ARG A 157 -17.96 3.61 33.94
CA ARG A 157 -18.33 4.59 34.98
C ARG A 157 -17.13 5.23 35.69
N HIS A 158 -16.07 4.47 35.92
CA HIS A 158 -15.02 4.85 36.87
C HIS A 158 -13.65 4.99 36.25
N SER A 159 -13.40 4.48 35.05
CA SER A 159 -12.08 4.61 34.41
C SER A 159 -11.81 6.06 33.99
N ASP A 160 -10.61 6.54 34.30
CA ASP A 160 -10.11 7.84 33.86
C ASP A 160 -9.55 7.77 32.41
N ASP A 161 -9.33 6.58 31.86
CA ASP A 161 -9.03 6.40 30.43
C ASP A 161 -10.33 6.49 29.60
N ARG A 162 -10.67 7.70 29.19
CA ARG A 162 -11.88 7.96 28.41
C ARG A 162 -11.86 7.33 27.01
N GLY A 163 -10.69 6.95 26.50
CA GLY A 163 -10.51 6.32 25.20
C GLY A 163 -11.12 4.91 25.19
N SER A 164 -10.83 4.11 26.22
CA SER A 164 -11.31 2.74 26.33
C SER A 164 -12.58 2.60 27.22
N ALA A 165 -12.79 3.51 28.17
CA ALA A 165 -13.91 3.43 29.13
C ALA A 165 -15.27 3.20 28.47
N ARG A 166 -15.58 3.95 27.40
CA ARG A 166 -16.86 3.84 26.65
C ARG A 166 -17.07 2.46 26.00
N GLN A 167 -15.98 1.72 25.79
CA GLN A 167 -15.98 0.36 25.25
C GLN A 167 -15.73 -0.69 26.36
N GLY A 168 -16.09 -0.36 27.61
CA GLY A 168 -15.91 -1.25 28.76
C GLY A 168 -14.45 -1.47 29.15
N GLY A 169 -13.57 -0.53 28.84
CA GLY A 169 -12.13 -0.59 29.11
C GLY A 169 -11.33 -1.39 28.07
N MET A 170 -11.95 -1.84 26.97
CA MET A 170 -11.34 -2.72 25.97
C MET A 170 -10.19 -2.02 25.24
N LEU A 171 -9.05 -2.72 25.15
CA LEU A 171 -7.87 -2.31 24.42
C LEU A 171 -7.68 -3.16 23.15
N PRO A 172 -6.99 -2.62 22.12
CA PRO A 172 -6.53 -3.43 21.00
C PRO A 172 -5.62 -4.58 21.45
N TRP A 173 -5.43 -5.57 20.56
CA TRP A 173 -4.42 -6.61 20.78
C TRP A 173 -3.01 -6.00 20.85
N PHE A 174 -2.27 -6.34 21.91
CA PHE A 174 -0.89 -5.87 22.10
C PHE A 174 0.05 -7.03 22.44
N GLY A 175 1.31 -6.87 22.07
CA GLY A 175 2.41 -7.80 22.37
C GLY A 175 3.40 -7.21 23.36
N ALA A 176 4.50 -7.92 23.57
CA ALA A 176 5.58 -7.49 24.45
C ALA A 176 6.12 -6.11 24.04
N GLY A 177 6.32 -5.23 25.01
CA GLY A 177 6.87 -3.88 24.82
C GLY A 177 5.92 -2.85 24.21
N GLU A 178 4.68 -3.20 23.86
CA GLU A 178 3.68 -2.26 23.35
C GLU A 178 2.98 -1.48 24.48
N MET A 179 3.02 -2.02 25.71
CA MET A 179 2.52 -1.38 26.94
C MET A 179 3.66 -1.12 27.93
N VAL A 180 3.41 -0.25 28.92
CA VAL A 180 4.38 -0.05 30.01
C VAL A 180 4.58 -1.34 30.79
N GLU A 181 5.80 -1.55 31.28
CA GLU A 181 6.22 -2.82 31.87
C GLU A 181 5.29 -3.36 32.97
N PRO A 182 4.83 -2.57 33.97
CA PRO A 182 3.88 -3.09 34.97
C PRO A 182 2.57 -3.59 34.37
N PHE A 183 2.08 -2.90 33.32
CA PHE A 183 0.86 -3.29 32.61
C PHE A 183 1.05 -4.56 31.79
N ASP A 184 2.15 -4.63 31.05
CA ASP A 184 2.55 -5.81 30.27
C ASP A 184 2.68 -7.04 31.17
N SER A 185 3.38 -6.89 32.31
CA SER A 185 3.58 -7.96 33.28
C SER A 185 2.23 -8.46 33.84
N ALA A 186 1.35 -7.55 34.26
CA ALA A 186 0.04 -7.91 34.82
C ALA A 186 -0.86 -8.61 33.78
N ALA A 187 -0.94 -8.07 32.55
CA ALA A 187 -1.80 -8.62 31.52
C ALA A 187 -1.38 -10.02 31.06
N PHE A 188 -0.07 -10.29 31.01
CA PHE A 188 0.45 -11.60 30.60
C PHE A 188 0.51 -12.64 31.73
N SER A 189 0.42 -12.23 33.01
CA SER A 189 0.49 -13.16 34.15
C SER A 189 -0.85 -13.83 34.50
N ILE A 190 -1.98 -13.25 34.10
CA ILE A 190 -3.32 -13.75 34.39
C ILE A 190 -3.85 -14.61 33.23
N ALA A 191 -4.78 -15.51 33.51
CA ALA A 191 -5.47 -16.34 32.52
C ALA A 191 -6.59 -15.56 31.80
N ASP A 192 -7.08 -16.10 30.65
CA ASP A 192 -8.21 -15.51 29.94
C ASP A 192 -9.46 -15.49 30.82
N GLY A 193 -10.07 -14.32 30.94
CA GLY A 193 -11.21 -14.06 31.82
C GLY A 193 -10.83 -13.59 33.24
N GLU A 194 -9.58 -13.78 33.68
CA GLU A 194 -9.12 -13.34 34.99
C GLU A 194 -8.88 -11.84 35.08
N ILE A 195 -8.93 -11.33 36.31
CA ILE A 195 -8.75 -9.92 36.67
C ILE A 195 -7.51 -9.82 37.56
N SER A 196 -6.60 -8.89 37.25
CA SER A 196 -5.40 -8.65 38.04
C SER A 196 -5.71 -8.02 39.39
N LEU A 197 -4.79 -8.16 40.33
CA LEU A 197 -4.74 -7.25 41.49
C LEU A 197 -4.53 -5.80 40.98
N PRO A 198 -4.95 -4.77 41.77
CA PRO A 198 -4.56 -3.39 41.51
C PRO A 198 -3.03 -3.24 41.50
N PHE A 199 -2.47 -2.58 40.49
CA PHE A 199 -1.04 -2.29 40.37
C PHE A 199 -0.81 -0.86 39.89
N GLU A 200 0.37 -0.33 40.14
CA GLU A 200 0.76 1.03 39.79
C GLU A 200 1.66 1.07 38.55
N SER A 201 1.51 2.10 37.75
CA SER A 201 2.39 2.47 36.66
C SER A 201 2.66 3.98 36.68
N ASP A 202 3.50 4.48 35.77
CA ASP A 202 3.75 5.92 35.59
C ASP A 202 2.50 6.75 35.27
N PHE A 203 1.41 6.12 34.88
CA PHE A 203 0.13 6.77 34.59
C PHE A 203 -0.82 6.80 35.79
N GLY A 204 -0.72 5.81 36.66
CA GLY A 204 -1.57 5.67 37.81
C GLY A 204 -1.86 4.21 38.19
N TRP A 205 -2.98 4.01 38.90
CA TRP A 205 -3.43 2.69 39.36
C TRP A 205 -4.31 2.01 38.33
N HIS A 206 -4.04 0.74 38.07
CA HIS A 206 -4.74 -0.08 37.10
C HIS A 206 -5.35 -1.34 37.70
N ILE A 207 -6.44 -1.80 37.11
CA ILE A 207 -6.94 -3.17 37.17
C ILE A 207 -7.08 -3.63 35.72
N VAL A 208 -6.56 -4.82 35.39
CA VAL A 208 -6.61 -5.40 34.04
C VAL A 208 -7.42 -6.69 34.09
N LYS A 209 -8.28 -6.89 33.10
CA LYS A 209 -8.93 -8.17 32.78
C LYS A 209 -8.40 -8.68 31.46
N ARG A 210 -7.80 -9.87 31.44
CA ARG A 210 -7.42 -10.49 30.17
C ARG A 210 -8.65 -11.06 29.46
N VAL A 211 -8.87 -10.65 28.21
CA VAL A 211 -10.01 -11.06 27.39
C VAL A 211 -9.66 -12.22 26.48
N GLY A 212 -8.41 -12.26 26.01
CA GLY A 212 -7.94 -13.34 25.16
C GLY A 212 -6.44 -13.32 24.97
N HIS A 213 -5.89 -14.44 24.51
CA HIS A 213 -4.49 -14.65 24.23
C HIS A 213 -4.30 -15.31 22.86
N LYS A 214 -3.33 -14.83 22.10
CA LYS A 214 -2.85 -15.43 20.86
C LYS A 214 -1.39 -15.80 21.02
N ALA A 215 -1.05 -17.05 20.81
CA ALA A 215 0.34 -17.49 20.83
C ALA A 215 1.19 -16.72 19.80
N ALA A 216 2.49 -16.68 20.00
CA ALA A 216 3.42 -16.11 19.03
C ALA A 216 3.25 -16.81 17.65
N PRO A 217 3.27 -16.05 16.55
CA PRO A 217 2.99 -16.59 15.22
C PRO A 217 4.04 -17.64 14.83
N GLY A 218 3.57 -18.75 14.29
CA GLY A 218 4.41 -19.84 13.81
C GLY A 218 5.17 -19.47 12.52
N LYS A 219 6.09 -20.37 12.13
CA LYS A 219 6.94 -20.18 10.93
C LYS A 219 6.12 -19.88 9.66
N ASN A 220 5.00 -20.55 9.47
CA ASN A 220 4.18 -20.42 8.26
C ASN A 220 3.45 -19.08 8.21
N GLU A 221 3.01 -18.56 9.34
CA GLU A 221 2.36 -17.24 9.46
C GLU A 221 3.38 -16.09 9.32
N MET A 222 4.60 -16.27 9.84
CA MET A 222 5.66 -15.26 9.77
C MET A 222 6.30 -15.16 8.37
N LYS A 223 6.32 -16.26 7.61
CA LYS A 223 7.00 -16.30 6.31
C LYS A 223 6.50 -15.26 5.31
N PRO A 224 5.19 -15.08 5.06
CA PRO A 224 4.70 -14.04 4.15
C PRO A 224 5.05 -12.62 4.62
N GLN A 225 4.94 -12.33 5.92
CA GLN A 225 5.25 -11.02 6.49
C GLN A 225 6.75 -10.68 6.36
N LEU A 226 7.62 -11.67 6.66
CA LEU A 226 9.06 -11.52 6.49
C LEU A 226 9.44 -11.33 5.02
N LEU A 227 8.81 -12.06 4.11
CA LEU A 227 9.07 -11.95 2.68
C LEU A 227 8.67 -10.55 2.18
N ALA A 228 7.47 -10.09 2.53
CA ALA A 228 7.01 -8.75 2.15
C ALA A 228 7.92 -7.65 2.67
N ARG A 229 8.41 -7.77 3.92
CA ARG A 229 9.38 -6.82 4.49
C ARG A 229 10.73 -6.87 3.78
N MET A 230 11.26 -8.07 3.53
CA MET A 230 12.55 -8.26 2.85
C MET A 230 12.55 -7.81 1.39
N THR A 231 11.40 -7.78 0.74
CA THR A 231 11.24 -7.24 -0.63
C THR A 231 10.98 -5.74 -0.66
N SER A 232 10.79 -5.09 0.49
CA SER A 232 10.71 -3.64 0.58
C SER A 232 12.08 -3.00 0.32
N ARG A 233 12.12 -1.98 -0.55
CA ARG A 233 13.36 -1.21 -0.84
C ARG A 233 13.96 -0.53 0.40
N GLN A 234 13.17 -0.33 1.45
CA GLN A 234 13.59 0.27 2.70
C GLN A 234 14.30 -0.73 3.65
N ASP A 235 14.16 -2.02 3.40
CA ASP A 235 14.84 -3.05 4.20
C ASP A 235 16.26 -3.28 3.65
N PRO A 236 17.32 -3.17 4.48
CA PRO A 236 18.70 -3.36 4.00
C PRO A 236 18.96 -4.77 3.44
N ARG A 237 18.16 -5.76 3.82
CA ARG A 237 18.25 -7.11 3.25
C ARG A 237 17.86 -7.14 1.76
N PHE A 238 16.98 -6.25 1.32
CA PHE A 238 16.67 -6.11 -0.10
C PHE A 238 17.92 -5.77 -0.90
N LYS A 239 18.71 -4.79 -0.42
CA LYS A 239 20.00 -4.45 -1.05
C LYS A 239 20.96 -5.64 -1.04
N MET A 240 21.11 -6.33 0.08
CA MET A 240 21.99 -7.52 0.18
C MET A 240 21.60 -8.63 -0.80
N ILE A 241 20.31 -8.91 -0.95
CA ILE A 241 19.81 -9.92 -1.89
C ILE A 241 20.09 -9.48 -3.33
N ARG A 242 19.78 -8.24 -3.65
CA ARG A 242 20.04 -7.65 -4.97
C ARG A 242 21.53 -7.68 -5.31
N ASP A 243 22.39 -7.23 -4.40
CA ASP A 243 23.84 -7.18 -4.61
C ASP A 243 24.40 -8.59 -4.85
N ARG A 244 23.92 -9.60 -4.10
CA ARG A 244 24.28 -11.00 -4.32
C ARG A 244 23.82 -11.51 -5.69
N GLN A 245 22.59 -11.19 -6.09
CA GLN A 245 22.06 -11.54 -7.42
C GLN A 245 22.87 -10.86 -8.52
N THR A 246 23.11 -9.55 -8.38
CA THR A 246 23.94 -8.77 -9.32
C THR A 246 25.33 -9.38 -9.49
N ALA A 247 26.01 -9.73 -8.39
CA ALA A 247 27.33 -10.37 -8.44
C ALA A 247 27.29 -11.73 -9.15
N THR A 248 26.23 -12.52 -8.91
CA THR A 248 26.05 -13.83 -9.57
C THR A 248 25.86 -13.66 -11.08
N LEU A 249 24.97 -12.74 -11.50
CA LEU A 249 24.72 -12.46 -12.92
C LEU A 249 25.93 -11.83 -13.59
N ALA A 250 26.63 -10.90 -12.92
CA ALA A 250 27.85 -10.30 -13.45
C ALA A 250 28.92 -11.35 -13.74
N LYS A 251 29.08 -12.33 -12.85
CA LYS A 251 30.00 -13.47 -13.07
C LYS A 251 29.53 -14.36 -14.23
N LYS A 252 28.23 -14.73 -14.27
CA LYS A 252 27.65 -15.58 -15.31
C LYS A 252 27.83 -14.96 -16.70
N HIS A 253 27.57 -13.69 -16.84
CA HIS A 253 27.64 -12.96 -18.10
C HIS A 253 28.99 -12.28 -18.38
N ASN A 254 30.02 -12.60 -17.59
CA ASN A 254 31.37 -12.01 -17.74
C ASN A 254 31.33 -10.48 -17.83
N SER A 255 30.61 -9.85 -16.93
CA SER A 255 30.44 -8.40 -16.90
C SER A 255 31.64 -7.70 -16.25
N ARG A 256 31.99 -6.51 -16.76
CA ARG A 256 33.09 -5.69 -16.24
C ARG A 256 32.72 -4.22 -16.29
N ILE A 257 32.86 -3.53 -15.14
CA ILE A 257 32.68 -2.08 -15.04
C ILE A 257 33.99 -1.39 -15.48
N ASN A 258 33.87 -0.39 -16.34
CA ASN A 258 34.98 0.48 -16.68
C ASN A 258 35.17 1.51 -15.54
N LYS A 259 36.10 1.22 -14.65
CA LYS A 259 36.38 2.08 -13.51
C LYS A 259 36.70 3.52 -13.90
N LYS A 260 37.43 3.75 -14.99
CA LYS A 260 37.80 5.11 -15.43
C LYS A 260 36.54 5.95 -15.71
N SER A 261 35.61 5.42 -16.50
CA SER A 261 34.37 6.12 -16.84
C SER A 261 33.44 6.28 -15.62
N TYR A 262 33.32 5.24 -14.79
CA TYR A 262 32.53 5.28 -13.57
C TYR A 262 33.06 6.32 -12.58
N ASP A 263 34.38 6.30 -12.30
CA ASP A 263 35.01 7.21 -11.35
C ASP A 263 34.95 8.67 -11.84
N ALA A 264 35.05 8.90 -13.15
CA ALA A 264 34.90 10.25 -13.73
C ALA A 264 33.50 10.81 -13.53
N LEU A 265 32.46 10.01 -13.74
CA LEU A 265 31.06 10.41 -13.46
C LEU A 265 30.84 10.68 -11.97
N ARG A 266 31.32 9.78 -11.13
CA ARG A 266 31.14 9.87 -9.68
C ARG A 266 31.88 11.09 -9.10
N ALA A 267 33.06 11.41 -9.61
CA ALA A 267 33.81 12.61 -9.23
C ALA A 267 33.06 13.90 -9.60
N LEU A 268 32.43 13.94 -10.77
CA LEU A 268 31.58 15.06 -11.17
C LEU A 268 30.44 15.29 -10.15
N VAL A 269 29.69 14.22 -9.84
CA VAL A 269 28.56 14.29 -8.90
C VAL A 269 29.01 14.70 -7.50
N SER A 270 30.17 14.25 -7.04
CA SER A 270 30.73 14.64 -5.75
C SER A 270 31.14 16.11 -5.67
N GLY A 271 31.46 16.73 -6.81
CA GLY A 271 31.88 18.13 -6.90
C GLY A 271 30.74 19.13 -7.13
N SER A 272 29.75 18.75 -7.95
CA SER A 272 28.73 19.69 -8.44
C SER A 272 27.29 19.25 -8.22
N GLY A 273 27.07 18.07 -7.64
CA GLY A 273 25.72 17.52 -7.54
C GLY A 273 25.20 16.93 -8.87
N MET A 274 23.90 16.71 -8.96
CA MET A 274 23.20 16.17 -10.15
C MET A 274 22.14 17.17 -10.59
N ASP A 275 22.39 17.96 -11.60
CA ASP A 275 21.44 18.91 -12.19
C ASP A 275 21.67 19.11 -13.69
N SER A 276 20.89 20.00 -14.29
CA SER A 276 20.98 20.30 -15.72
C SER A 276 22.38 20.77 -16.16
N THR A 277 23.12 21.45 -15.29
CA THR A 277 24.47 21.94 -15.57
C THR A 277 25.47 20.80 -15.62
N SER A 278 25.42 19.90 -14.62
CA SER A 278 26.24 18.69 -14.58
C SER A 278 26.02 17.81 -15.81
N PHE A 279 24.74 17.59 -16.18
CA PHE A 279 24.39 16.77 -17.34
C PHE A 279 24.77 17.42 -18.67
N ALA A 280 24.65 18.76 -18.81
CA ALA A 280 25.12 19.48 -19.99
C ALA A 280 26.61 19.28 -20.16
N TRP A 281 27.39 19.39 -19.08
CA TRP A 281 28.84 19.14 -19.12
C TRP A 281 29.17 17.68 -19.50
N VAL A 282 28.49 16.70 -18.88
CA VAL A 282 28.73 15.29 -19.21
C VAL A 282 28.47 14.98 -20.68
N ARG A 283 27.42 15.55 -21.28
CA ARG A 283 27.10 15.36 -22.72
C ARG A 283 28.19 15.89 -23.64
N THR A 284 28.97 16.87 -23.22
CA THR A 284 30.10 17.42 -23.98
C THR A 284 31.45 16.83 -23.56
N ALA A 285 31.49 16.01 -22.52
CA ALA A 285 32.69 15.39 -22.01
C ALA A 285 33.26 14.36 -23.02
N PRO A 286 34.59 14.26 -23.17
CA PRO A 286 35.21 13.30 -24.08
C PRO A 286 34.82 11.85 -23.84
N PHE A 287 34.46 11.51 -22.58
CA PHE A 287 34.09 10.15 -22.18
C PHE A 287 32.57 9.86 -22.27
N TYR A 288 31.75 10.77 -22.81
CA TYR A 288 30.29 10.60 -22.89
C TYR A 288 29.86 9.33 -23.64
N ASN A 289 30.59 8.96 -24.70
CA ASN A 289 30.34 7.77 -25.48
C ASN A 289 31.27 6.61 -25.11
N ASP A 290 32.14 6.78 -24.11
CA ASP A 290 32.99 5.70 -23.63
C ASP A 290 32.18 4.59 -22.98
N GLU A 291 32.70 3.37 -23.00
CA GLU A 291 32.12 2.25 -22.28
C GLU A 291 32.06 2.53 -20.79
N LEU A 292 30.86 2.46 -20.19
CA LEU A 292 30.66 2.52 -18.76
C LEU A 292 30.80 1.13 -18.12
N PHE A 293 30.25 0.14 -18.77
CA PHE A 293 30.46 -1.27 -18.46
C PHE A 293 30.15 -2.15 -19.66
N ARG A 294 30.58 -3.41 -19.58
CA ARG A 294 30.35 -4.43 -20.61
C ARG A 294 29.70 -5.65 -20.00
N ILE A 295 28.74 -6.26 -20.71
CA ILE A 295 28.10 -7.53 -20.37
C ILE A 295 28.36 -8.49 -21.53
N GLY A 296 29.22 -9.47 -21.33
CA GLY A 296 29.68 -10.35 -22.42
C GLY A 296 30.30 -9.56 -23.56
N LYS A 297 29.62 -9.55 -24.71
CA LYS A 297 30.04 -8.80 -25.91
C LYS A 297 29.37 -7.42 -26.02
N VAL A 298 28.36 -7.13 -25.23
CA VAL A 298 27.60 -5.89 -25.31
C VAL A 298 28.27 -4.80 -24.49
N SER A 299 28.64 -3.71 -25.12
CA SER A 299 29.17 -2.49 -24.47
C SER A 299 28.03 -1.54 -24.17
N VAL A 300 27.98 -1.04 -22.95
CA VAL A 300 26.99 -0.05 -22.51
C VAL A 300 27.72 1.27 -22.27
N PRO A 301 27.40 2.34 -23.03
CA PRO A 301 28.11 3.61 -22.94
C PRO A 301 27.61 4.45 -21.77
N VAL A 302 28.42 5.44 -21.36
CA VAL A 302 28.06 6.46 -20.35
C VAL A 302 26.78 7.19 -20.73
N SER A 303 26.60 7.51 -22.00
CA SER A 303 25.43 8.23 -22.54
C SER A 303 24.10 7.55 -22.23
N GLU A 304 24.07 6.22 -22.23
CA GLU A 304 22.86 5.46 -21.93
C GLU A 304 22.45 5.58 -20.46
N PHE A 305 23.41 5.49 -19.55
CA PHE A 305 23.14 5.69 -18.12
C PHE A 305 22.73 7.14 -17.81
N VAL A 306 23.44 8.12 -18.37
CA VAL A 306 23.13 9.55 -18.20
C VAL A 306 21.71 9.86 -18.67
N GLY A 307 21.25 9.26 -19.76
CA GLY A 307 19.88 9.39 -20.25
C GLY A 307 18.81 8.90 -19.25
N THR A 308 19.15 8.01 -18.33
CA THR A 308 18.22 7.53 -17.28
C THR A 308 18.13 8.45 -16.08
N ILE A 309 19.14 9.29 -15.83
CA ILE A 309 19.26 10.13 -14.63
C ILE A 309 19.21 11.64 -14.92
N ASP A 310 19.11 12.07 -16.18
CA ASP A 310 19.19 13.47 -16.60
C ASP A 310 18.05 14.38 -16.08
N LYS A 311 16.96 13.78 -15.59
CA LYS A 311 15.84 14.50 -14.97
C LYS A 311 15.99 14.72 -13.46
N ILE A 312 17.04 14.17 -12.86
CA ILE A 312 17.27 14.31 -11.42
C ILE A 312 17.84 15.71 -11.14
N ASN A 313 17.26 16.38 -10.14
CA ASN A 313 17.75 17.66 -9.66
C ASN A 313 18.08 17.56 -8.17
N GLN A 314 19.35 17.28 -7.85
CA GLN A 314 19.87 17.20 -6.51
C GLN A 314 21.18 17.97 -6.41
N LYS A 315 21.11 19.18 -5.86
CA LYS A 315 22.25 20.11 -5.78
C LYS A 315 23.20 19.84 -4.59
N ASN A 316 22.72 19.17 -3.54
CA ASN A 316 23.58 18.78 -2.43
C ASN A 316 24.49 17.61 -2.87
N PRO A 317 25.83 17.80 -2.94
CA PRO A 317 26.73 16.77 -3.47
C PRO A 317 26.69 15.44 -2.71
N ALA A 318 26.53 15.48 -1.37
CA ALA A 318 26.49 14.26 -0.57
C ALA A 318 25.23 13.42 -0.87
N GLN A 319 24.06 14.09 -1.00
CA GLN A 319 22.81 13.44 -1.36
C GLN A 319 22.82 12.99 -2.83
N ALA A 320 23.39 13.81 -3.72
CA ALA A 320 23.54 13.49 -5.12
C ALA A 320 24.40 12.22 -5.32
N LEU A 321 25.46 12.06 -4.53
CA LEU A 321 26.36 10.91 -4.62
C LEU A 321 25.65 9.60 -4.20
N VAL A 322 24.87 9.63 -3.13
CA VAL A 322 24.06 8.47 -2.72
C VAL A 322 23.04 8.11 -3.80
N LEU A 323 22.38 9.12 -4.35
CA LEU A 323 21.37 8.93 -5.40
C LEU A 323 22.01 8.43 -6.70
N PHE A 324 23.21 8.89 -7.04
CA PHE A 324 23.99 8.40 -8.17
C PHE A 324 24.33 6.91 -8.02
N ASP A 325 24.90 6.52 -6.88
CA ASP A 325 25.28 5.14 -6.59
C ASP A 325 24.03 4.21 -6.65
N ASP A 326 22.91 4.62 -6.07
CA ASP A 326 21.65 3.86 -6.12
C ASP A 326 21.08 3.72 -7.53
N ASN A 327 21.14 4.78 -8.35
CA ASN A 327 20.69 4.73 -9.74
C ASN A 327 21.62 3.88 -10.62
N PHE A 328 22.94 3.99 -10.40
CA PHE A 328 23.90 3.15 -11.10
C PHE A 328 23.69 1.67 -10.78
N ASP A 329 23.56 1.32 -9.50
CA ASP A 329 23.29 -0.05 -9.07
C ASP A 329 21.98 -0.60 -9.68
N ALA A 330 20.94 0.23 -9.74
CA ALA A 330 19.65 -0.15 -10.33
C ALA A 330 19.77 -0.36 -11.85
N PHE A 331 20.46 0.55 -12.55
CA PHE A 331 20.67 0.47 -13.99
C PHE A 331 21.54 -0.72 -14.38
N TYR A 332 22.68 -0.91 -13.70
CA TYR A 332 23.59 -2.03 -13.93
C TYR A 332 22.91 -3.38 -13.69
N ASN A 333 22.19 -3.51 -12.56
CA ASN A 333 21.43 -4.73 -12.28
C ASN A 333 20.33 -4.97 -13.32
N GLY A 334 19.60 -3.93 -13.73
CA GLY A 334 18.58 -4.03 -14.78
C GLY A 334 19.15 -4.59 -16.09
N ARG A 335 20.32 -4.09 -16.51
CA ARG A 335 20.99 -4.57 -17.74
C ARG A 335 21.48 -6.03 -17.61
N LEU A 336 21.94 -6.43 -16.42
CA LEU A 336 22.32 -7.84 -16.15
C LEU A 336 21.09 -8.76 -16.17
N VAL A 337 19.97 -8.33 -15.61
CA VAL A 337 18.71 -9.09 -15.65
C VAL A 337 18.22 -9.25 -17.08
N SER A 338 18.23 -8.18 -17.90
CA SER A 338 17.88 -8.28 -19.33
C SER A 338 18.79 -9.25 -20.08
N ALA A 339 20.09 -9.23 -19.81
CA ALA A 339 21.01 -10.18 -20.42
C ALA A 339 20.75 -11.64 -20.01
N GLU A 340 20.29 -11.86 -18.76
CA GLU A 340 19.87 -13.19 -18.29
C GLU A 340 18.56 -13.63 -18.96
N GLU A 341 17.59 -12.73 -19.11
CA GLU A 341 16.31 -13.00 -19.80
C GLU A 341 16.56 -13.38 -21.26
N ASP A 342 17.44 -12.65 -21.97
CA ASP A 342 17.83 -12.96 -23.34
C ASP A 342 18.52 -14.34 -23.43
N ALA A 343 19.41 -14.64 -22.47
CA ALA A 343 20.06 -15.95 -22.41
C ALA A 343 19.06 -17.09 -22.14
N LEU A 344 18.14 -16.88 -21.19
CA LEU A 344 17.09 -17.86 -20.89
C LEU A 344 16.17 -18.11 -22.08
N ALA A 345 15.85 -17.08 -22.87
CA ALA A 345 15.06 -17.21 -24.09
C ALA A 345 15.75 -18.09 -25.17
N VAL A 346 17.07 -18.26 -25.08
CA VAL A 346 17.85 -19.16 -25.96
C VAL A 346 18.09 -20.52 -25.33
N GLU A 347 18.44 -20.56 -24.05
CA GLU A 347 18.90 -21.76 -23.33
C GLU A 347 17.73 -22.66 -22.86
N VAL A 348 16.56 -22.07 -22.58
CA VAL A 348 15.40 -22.77 -21.99
C VAL A 348 14.23 -22.76 -22.97
N PRO A 349 13.96 -23.87 -23.68
CA PRO A 349 12.89 -23.95 -24.69
C PRO A 349 11.51 -23.61 -24.15
N GLU A 350 11.18 -24.02 -22.92
CA GLU A 350 9.91 -23.74 -22.27
C GLU A 350 9.71 -22.25 -22.03
N TYR A 351 10.75 -21.54 -21.58
CA TYR A 351 10.72 -20.08 -21.40
C TYR A 351 10.56 -19.35 -22.73
N LYS A 352 11.29 -19.79 -23.75
CA LYS A 352 11.18 -19.25 -25.13
C LYS A 352 9.75 -19.38 -25.67
N ASN A 353 9.13 -20.57 -25.50
CA ASN A 353 7.77 -20.80 -25.95
C ASN A 353 6.77 -19.94 -25.20
N LEU A 354 6.88 -19.85 -23.86
CA LEU A 354 6.03 -19.00 -23.04
C LEU A 354 6.15 -17.51 -23.43
N LEU A 355 7.38 -17.01 -23.65
CA LEU A 355 7.61 -15.64 -24.09
C LEU A 355 6.97 -15.39 -25.45
N LYS A 356 7.13 -16.34 -26.39
CA LYS A 356 6.51 -16.28 -27.71
C LYS A 356 4.99 -16.24 -27.63
N GLU A 357 4.37 -17.11 -26.83
CA GLU A 357 2.92 -17.11 -26.61
C GLU A 357 2.42 -15.76 -26.05
N TYR A 358 3.15 -15.19 -25.11
CA TYR A 358 2.81 -13.88 -24.54
C TYR A 358 2.90 -12.76 -25.59
N VAL A 359 3.97 -12.73 -26.38
CA VAL A 359 4.15 -11.73 -27.45
C VAL A 359 3.09 -11.91 -28.54
N ASP A 360 2.89 -13.15 -29.00
CA ASP A 360 1.89 -13.47 -30.03
C ASP A 360 0.48 -13.12 -29.55
N GLY A 361 0.14 -13.44 -28.28
CA GLY A 361 -1.13 -13.09 -27.67
C GLY A 361 -1.35 -11.57 -27.54
N SER A 362 -0.31 -10.82 -27.15
CA SER A 362 -0.35 -9.36 -27.07
C SER A 362 -0.53 -8.71 -28.45
N LEU A 363 0.16 -9.22 -29.46
CA LEU A 363 0.01 -8.76 -30.85
C LEU A 363 -1.39 -9.08 -31.40
N LEU A 364 -1.88 -10.29 -31.13
CA LEU A 364 -3.24 -10.69 -31.54
C LEU A 364 -4.30 -9.80 -30.89
N TYR A 365 -4.18 -9.51 -29.59
CA TYR A 365 -5.04 -8.59 -28.88
C TYR A 365 -5.06 -7.22 -29.54
N GLU A 366 -3.90 -6.61 -29.78
CA GLU A 366 -3.79 -5.28 -30.37
C GLU A 366 -4.36 -5.23 -31.81
N VAL A 367 -4.11 -6.27 -32.60
CA VAL A 367 -4.66 -6.37 -33.95
C VAL A 367 -6.17 -6.55 -33.91
N SER A 368 -6.70 -7.35 -32.96
CA SER A 368 -8.14 -7.55 -32.76
C SER A 368 -8.83 -6.23 -32.35
N VAL A 369 -8.22 -5.48 -31.43
CA VAL A 369 -8.71 -4.14 -31.05
C VAL A 369 -8.85 -3.25 -32.30
N ARG A 370 -7.82 -3.16 -33.11
CA ARG A 370 -7.80 -2.25 -34.28
C ARG A 370 -8.70 -2.72 -35.43
N LYS A 371 -8.72 -4.02 -35.70
CA LYS A 371 -9.41 -4.59 -36.88
C LYS A 371 -10.88 -4.86 -36.62
N VAL A 372 -11.25 -5.17 -35.37
CA VAL A 372 -12.59 -5.62 -35.00
C VAL A 372 -13.24 -4.63 -34.03
N TRP A 373 -12.72 -4.51 -32.82
CA TRP A 373 -13.45 -3.87 -31.72
C TRP A 373 -13.57 -2.36 -31.88
N ASP A 374 -12.45 -1.67 -32.10
CA ASP A 374 -12.43 -0.22 -32.31
C ASP A 374 -13.16 0.17 -33.59
N ARG A 375 -13.00 -0.65 -34.63
CA ARG A 375 -13.69 -0.41 -35.91
C ARG A 375 -15.18 -0.48 -35.75
N ALA A 376 -15.70 -1.55 -35.14
CA ALA A 376 -17.13 -1.70 -34.90
C ALA A 376 -17.70 -0.61 -33.98
N ALA A 377 -17.00 -0.27 -32.90
CA ALA A 377 -17.46 0.73 -31.95
C ALA A 377 -17.52 2.16 -32.50
N LYS A 378 -16.66 2.49 -33.48
CA LYS A 378 -16.54 3.82 -34.10
C LYS A 378 -17.38 3.98 -35.38
N ASP A 379 -17.80 2.89 -36.01
CA ASP A 379 -18.58 2.88 -37.24
C ASP A 379 -20.07 3.12 -36.94
N THR A 380 -20.43 4.37 -36.70
CA THR A 380 -21.81 4.77 -36.36
C THR A 380 -22.82 4.46 -37.46
N GLU A 381 -22.44 4.63 -38.73
CA GLU A 381 -23.33 4.36 -39.87
C GLU A 381 -23.47 2.84 -40.07
N GLY A 382 -22.39 2.07 -39.93
CA GLY A 382 -22.44 0.62 -40.01
C GLY A 382 -23.28 0.00 -38.89
N LEU A 383 -23.14 0.49 -37.65
CA LEU A 383 -23.98 0.07 -36.52
C LEU A 383 -25.46 0.35 -36.76
N LYS A 384 -25.79 1.53 -37.33
CA LYS A 384 -27.16 1.87 -37.66
C LYS A 384 -27.74 0.95 -38.73
N LYS A 385 -26.99 0.73 -39.82
CA LYS A 385 -27.39 -0.20 -40.88
C LYS A 385 -27.54 -1.64 -40.38
N TYR A 386 -26.62 -2.08 -39.54
CA TYR A 386 -26.67 -3.43 -38.94
C TYR A 386 -27.93 -3.57 -38.08
N PHE A 387 -28.25 -2.60 -37.22
CA PHE A 387 -29.44 -2.58 -36.39
C PHE A 387 -30.73 -2.63 -37.25
N GLU A 388 -30.81 -1.81 -38.32
CA GLU A 388 -31.96 -1.80 -39.22
C GLU A 388 -32.21 -3.16 -39.89
N GLN A 389 -31.12 -3.88 -40.22
CA GLN A 389 -31.21 -5.21 -40.87
C GLN A 389 -31.56 -6.33 -39.88
N HIS A 390 -31.21 -6.18 -38.60
CA HIS A 390 -31.37 -7.19 -37.56
C HIS A 390 -32.35 -6.76 -36.45
N ARG A 391 -33.19 -5.76 -36.71
CA ARG A 391 -34.06 -5.13 -35.72
C ARG A 391 -34.92 -6.14 -34.95
N ASP A 392 -35.41 -7.17 -35.64
CA ASP A 392 -36.26 -8.20 -35.06
C ASP A 392 -35.56 -9.06 -33.98
N GLU A 393 -34.24 -9.10 -34.00
CA GLU A 393 -33.43 -9.84 -33.05
C GLU A 393 -33.30 -9.13 -31.69
N TYR A 394 -33.60 -7.82 -31.63
CA TYR A 394 -33.45 -6.98 -30.45
C TYR A 394 -34.77 -6.66 -29.75
N LYS A 395 -35.89 -7.33 -30.09
CA LYS A 395 -37.18 -7.12 -29.44
C LYS A 395 -37.16 -7.53 -27.98
N TRP A 396 -37.90 -6.78 -27.18
CA TRP A 396 -38.02 -7.04 -25.74
C TRP A 396 -39.29 -7.82 -25.43
N ASN A 397 -39.24 -8.62 -24.36
CA ASN A 397 -40.42 -9.38 -23.91
C ASN A 397 -41.42 -8.54 -23.09
N GLU A 398 -41.01 -7.33 -22.70
CA GLU A 398 -41.81 -6.44 -21.86
C GLU A 398 -41.63 -4.96 -22.28
N PRO A 399 -42.65 -4.10 -22.02
CA PRO A 399 -42.55 -2.67 -22.34
C PRO A 399 -41.47 -1.96 -21.55
N HIS A 400 -40.78 -1.03 -22.20
CA HIS A 400 -39.78 -0.16 -21.60
C HIS A 400 -40.25 1.30 -21.60
N ALA A 401 -39.96 2.00 -20.52
CA ALA A 401 -40.15 3.45 -20.45
C ALA A 401 -38.87 4.16 -20.90
N LYS A 402 -39.00 5.06 -21.87
CA LYS A 402 -37.92 5.88 -22.44
C LYS A 402 -38.21 7.35 -22.19
N GLY A 403 -37.18 8.13 -21.84
CA GLY A 403 -37.30 9.57 -21.62
C GLY A 403 -36.17 10.10 -20.74
N TYR A 404 -36.40 11.24 -20.12
CA TYR A 404 -35.44 11.83 -19.19
C TYR A 404 -36.05 11.87 -17.80
N LEU A 405 -35.49 11.10 -16.85
CA LEU A 405 -35.89 11.16 -15.46
C LEU A 405 -35.19 12.35 -14.79
N VAL A 406 -35.99 13.23 -14.21
CA VAL A 406 -35.55 14.44 -13.54
C VAL A 406 -35.92 14.35 -12.06
N GLN A 407 -34.97 14.63 -11.19
CA GLN A 407 -35.20 14.89 -9.78
C GLN A 407 -34.84 16.34 -9.50
N ALA A 408 -35.72 17.09 -8.87
CA ALA A 408 -35.57 18.52 -8.58
C ALA A 408 -35.69 18.80 -7.09
N GLN A 409 -35.11 19.89 -6.65
CA GLN A 409 -35.07 20.28 -5.23
C GLN A 409 -36.49 20.50 -4.67
N ASN A 410 -37.36 21.15 -5.45
CA ASN A 410 -38.75 21.45 -5.10
C ASN A 410 -39.60 21.73 -6.35
N ASP A 411 -40.89 21.95 -6.18
CA ASP A 411 -41.83 22.20 -7.27
C ASP A 411 -41.52 23.47 -8.09
N SER A 412 -41.01 24.53 -7.47
CA SER A 412 -40.61 25.77 -8.16
C SER A 412 -39.46 25.49 -9.13
N VAL A 413 -38.41 24.76 -8.68
CA VAL A 413 -37.31 24.36 -9.55
C VAL A 413 -37.78 23.40 -10.64
N ALA A 414 -38.66 22.45 -10.32
CA ALA A 414 -39.25 21.54 -11.29
C ALA A 414 -39.98 22.28 -12.41
N SER A 415 -40.77 23.32 -12.08
CA SER A 415 -41.48 24.14 -13.03
C SER A 415 -40.55 24.93 -13.98
N LEU A 416 -39.47 25.49 -13.43
CA LEU A 416 -38.44 26.16 -14.21
C LEU A 416 -37.72 25.20 -15.16
N ILE A 417 -37.39 23.99 -14.69
CA ILE A 417 -36.76 22.96 -15.54
C ILE A 417 -37.69 22.54 -16.67
N LYS A 418 -38.99 22.34 -16.40
CA LYS A 418 -39.97 21.99 -17.46
C LYS A 418 -40.08 23.07 -18.50
N ALA A 419 -40.18 24.35 -18.12
CA ALA A 419 -40.20 25.48 -19.03
C ALA A 419 -38.93 25.53 -19.88
N ARG A 420 -37.79 25.41 -19.26
CA ARG A 420 -36.50 25.44 -19.95
C ARG A 420 -36.31 24.25 -20.91
N ALA A 421 -36.75 23.07 -20.51
CA ALA A 421 -36.64 21.85 -21.31
C ALA A 421 -37.48 21.95 -22.63
N ALA A 422 -38.61 22.67 -22.61
CA ALA A 422 -39.42 22.88 -23.80
C ALA A 422 -38.72 23.71 -24.91
N GLU A 423 -37.69 24.47 -24.54
CA GLU A 423 -36.90 25.30 -25.46
C GLU A 423 -35.64 24.58 -25.99
N LEU A 424 -35.29 23.43 -25.43
CA LEU A 424 -34.01 22.73 -25.69
C LEU A 424 -34.21 21.54 -26.63
N GLY A 425 -33.24 21.33 -27.50
CA GLY A 425 -33.12 20.09 -28.28
C GLY A 425 -32.63 18.92 -27.39
N ARG A 426 -33.00 17.69 -27.79
CA ARG A 426 -32.66 16.45 -27.03
C ARG A 426 -31.17 16.29 -26.77
N ASP A 427 -30.31 16.69 -27.70
CA ASP A 427 -28.85 16.53 -27.60
C ASP A 427 -28.22 17.46 -26.56
N THR A 428 -28.83 18.61 -26.30
CA THR A 428 -28.31 19.62 -25.37
C THR A 428 -29.01 19.60 -24.02
N LEU A 429 -30.19 18.98 -23.94
CA LEU A 429 -31.07 18.99 -22.76
C LEU A 429 -30.35 18.68 -21.46
N VAL A 430 -29.74 17.48 -21.35
CA VAL A 430 -29.11 17.00 -20.10
C VAL A 430 -28.00 17.93 -19.67
N ASN A 431 -27.10 18.28 -20.59
CA ASN A 431 -25.94 19.10 -20.28
C ASN A 431 -26.32 20.53 -19.88
N THR A 432 -27.30 21.11 -20.56
CA THR A 432 -27.79 22.48 -20.28
C THR A 432 -28.48 22.53 -18.94
N ILE A 433 -29.43 21.61 -18.67
CA ILE A 433 -30.14 21.56 -17.40
C ILE A 433 -29.18 21.32 -16.23
N ARG A 434 -28.22 20.39 -16.35
CA ARG A 434 -27.20 20.17 -15.31
C ARG A 434 -26.35 21.42 -15.05
N LYS A 435 -25.98 22.14 -16.07
CA LYS A 435 -25.17 23.36 -15.96
C LYS A 435 -25.95 24.52 -15.31
N GLU A 436 -27.20 24.75 -15.75
CA GLU A 436 -28.02 25.88 -15.30
C GLU A 436 -28.53 25.67 -13.85
N PHE A 437 -28.95 24.46 -13.49
CA PHE A 437 -29.55 24.17 -12.18
C PHE A 437 -28.59 23.53 -11.17
N SER A 438 -27.42 23.10 -11.61
CA SER A 438 -26.33 22.59 -10.76
C SER A 438 -26.80 21.57 -9.72
N ARG A 439 -26.58 21.84 -8.40
CA ARG A 439 -26.91 20.93 -7.30
C ARG A 439 -28.43 20.79 -7.03
N LYS A 440 -29.28 21.58 -7.71
CA LYS A 440 -30.73 21.57 -7.52
C LYS A 440 -31.45 20.57 -8.41
N VAL A 441 -30.71 19.84 -9.26
CA VAL A 441 -31.27 18.90 -10.23
C VAL A 441 -30.37 17.67 -10.38
N ALA A 442 -30.99 16.52 -10.58
CA ALA A 442 -30.39 15.36 -11.23
C ALA A 442 -31.26 15.01 -12.44
N ILE A 443 -30.65 14.85 -13.60
CA ILE A 443 -31.35 14.51 -14.86
C ILE A 443 -30.53 13.43 -15.59
N ASP A 444 -31.22 12.36 -15.98
CA ASP A 444 -30.60 11.23 -16.69
C ASP A 444 -31.54 10.75 -17.82
N LYS A 445 -30.97 10.45 -19.00
CA LYS A 445 -31.68 9.72 -20.04
C LYS A 445 -31.90 8.29 -19.52
N VAL A 446 -33.14 7.83 -19.52
CA VAL A 446 -33.49 6.49 -19.01
C VAL A 446 -34.21 5.68 -20.10
N LEU A 447 -33.90 4.39 -20.09
CA LEU A 447 -34.60 3.37 -20.84
C LEU A 447 -34.63 2.13 -19.94
N VAL A 448 -35.79 1.88 -19.37
CA VAL A 448 -35.92 0.86 -18.31
C VAL A 448 -37.20 0.07 -18.48
N ALA A 449 -37.13 -1.24 -18.25
CA ALA A 449 -38.26 -2.13 -18.16
C ALA A 449 -39.15 -1.81 -16.95
N LYS A 450 -40.41 -2.16 -17.01
CA LYS A 450 -41.32 -2.09 -15.87
C LYS A 450 -40.76 -2.86 -14.66
N GLY A 451 -40.80 -2.27 -13.48
CA GLY A 451 -40.26 -2.83 -12.24
C GLY A 451 -38.78 -2.53 -11.99
N SER A 452 -38.04 -1.96 -12.94
CA SER A 452 -36.62 -1.68 -12.81
C SER A 452 -36.29 -0.34 -12.12
N ASN A 453 -37.21 0.62 -12.15
CA ASN A 453 -37.02 1.92 -11.51
C ASN A 453 -38.34 2.42 -10.89
N PRO A 454 -38.46 2.44 -9.56
CA PRO A 454 -39.69 2.80 -8.86
C PRO A 454 -40.24 4.20 -9.19
N MET A 455 -39.38 5.19 -9.47
CA MET A 455 -39.85 6.54 -9.88
C MET A 455 -40.43 6.53 -11.29
N VAL A 456 -39.79 5.82 -12.21
CA VAL A 456 -40.31 5.66 -13.58
C VAL A 456 -41.58 4.84 -13.56
N ASP A 457 -41.65 3.78 -12.76
CA ASP A 457 -42.85 2.95 -12.58
C ASP A 457 -44.04 3.79 -12.09
N ASN A 458 -43.81 4.67 -11.13
CA ASN A 458 -44.85 5.58 -10.64
C ASN A 458 -45.36 6.53 -11.75
N ILE A 459 -44.42 7.12 -12.52
CA ILE A 459 -44.81 8.13 -13.55
C ILE A 459 -45.45 7.49 -14.78
N VAL A 460 -44.90 6.36 -15.26
CA VAL A 460 -45.22 5.80 -16.56
C VAL A 460 -46.14 4.58 -16.46
N PHE A 461 -45.95 3.73 -15.47
CA PHE A 461 -46.66 2.46 -15.36
C PHE A 461 -47.70 2.41 -14.21
N GLY A 462 -47.98 3.57 -13.56
CA GLY A 462 -49.01 3.68 -12.52
C GLY A 462 -48.63 3.00 -11.20
N GLY A 463 -47.35 2.80 -10.94
CA GLY A 463 -46.84 2.27 -9.66
C GLY A 463 -47.05 3.23 -8.50
N PRO A 464 -46.78 2.80 -7.27
CA PRO A 464 -46.90 3.62 -6.07
C PRO A 464 -45.93 4.80 -6.10
N LYS A 465 -46.33 5.93 -5.48
CA LYS A 465 -45.45 7.08 -5.30
C LYS A 465 -44.29 6.71 -4.37
N VAL A 466 -43.08 7.12 -4.70
CA VAL A 466 -41.86 6.81 -3.92
C VAL A 466 -41.18 8.09 -3.47
N THR A 467 -40.45 8.02 -2.39
CA THR A 467 -39.60 9.12 -1.93
C THR A 467 -38.22 9.00 -2.58
N PRO A 468 -37.70 10.06 -3.22
CA PRO A 468 -36.34 10.03 -3.77
C PRO A 468 -35.28 9.72 -2.70
N LYS A 469 -34.25 8.95 -3.06
CA LYS A 469 -33.14 8.61 -2.14
C LYS A 469 -32.32 9.84 -1.72
N ASN A 470 -32.25 10.86 -2.58
CA ASN A 470 -31.56 12.10 -2.28
C ASN A 470 -32.54 13.08 -1.59
N ALA A 471 -32.38 13.26 -0.30
CA ALA A 471 -33.23 14.14 0.52
C ALA A 471 -33.21 15.63 0.09
N ASN A 472 -32.24 16.05 -0.74
CA ASN A 472 -32.18 17.40 -1.28
C ASN A 472 -32.95 17.57 -2.61
N LEU A 473 -33.50 16.50 -3.17
CA LEU A 473 -34.24 16.47 -4.43
C LEU A 473 -35.59 15.79 -4.20
N GLU A 474 -36.56 16.56 -3.74
CA GLU A 474 -37.83 16.05 -3.21
C GLU A 474 -38.86 15.69 -4.27
N VAL A 475 -38.73 16.29 -5.47
CA VAL A 475 -39.67 16.15 -6.57
C VAL A 475 -39.05 15.39 -7.73
N TYR A 476 -39.78 14.47 -8.32
CA TYR A 476 -39.35 13.78 -9.53
C TYR A 476 -40.45 13.79 -10.62
N PHE A 477 -40.02 13.83 -11.86
CA PHE A 477 -40.89 13.78 -13.04
C PHE A 477 -40.09 13.30 -14.25
N MET A 478 -40.76 13.05 -15.35
CA MET A 478 -40.09 12.76 -16.63
C MET A 478 -40.36 13.85 -17.65
N ILE A 479 -39.35 14.09 -18.49
CA ILE A 479 -39.46 14.87 -19.73
C ILE A 479 -39.53 13.88 -20.89
N ASP A 480 -40.43 14.09 -21.83
CA ASP A 480 -40.71 13.24 -22.99
C ASP A 480 -40.88 11.75 -22.63
N PRO A 481 -41.75 11.39 -21.66
CA PRO A 481 -41.95 9.98 -21.31
C PRO A 481 -42.65 9.25 -22.45
N LYS A 482 -42.17 8.06 -22.81
CA LYS A 482 -42.66 7.23 -23.87
C LYS A 482 -42.58 5.77 -23.46
N VAL A 483 -43.60 5.00 -23.76
CA VAL A 483 -43.56 3.53 -23.61
C VAL A 483 -43.30 2.95 -24.99
N ILE A 484 -42.27 2.12 -25.06
CA ILE A 484 -41.88 1.43 -26.29
C ILE A 484 -41.76 -0.06 -26.01
N THR A 485 -42.12 -0.90 -26.97
CA THR A 485 -42.10 -2.36 -26.89
C THR A 485 -40.93 -2.99 -27.65
N GLU A 486 -40.29 -2.19 -28.47
CA GLU A 486 -39.10 -2.58 -29.25
C GLU A 486 -38.14 -1.39 -29.35
N PRO A 487 -36.84 -1.63 -29.55
CA PRO A 487 -35.86 -0.55 -29.76
C PRO A 487 -36.16 0.27 -30.98
N GLU A 488 -36.10 1.60 -30.85
CA GLU A 488 -36.35 2.55 -31.93
C GLU A 488 -35.06 2.97 -32.65
N GLU A 489 -33.98 2.99 -31.94
CA GLU A 489 -32.66 3.43 -32.42
C GLU A 489 -31.55 2.58 -31.83
N VAL A 490 -30.38 2.56 -32.50
CA VAL A 490 -29.17 1.84 -32.01
C VAL A 490 -28.85 2.18 -30.56
N GLY A 491 -29.07 3.45 -30.16
CA GLY A 491 -28.82 3.92 -28.80
C GLY A 491 -29.56 3.14 -27.71
N ASP A 492 -30.70 2.56 -28.04
CA ASP A 492 -31.54 1.81 -27.11
C ASP A 492 -30.94 0.43 -26.75
N VAL A 493 -30.20 -0.18 -27.67
CA VAL A 493 -29.58 -1.50 -27.55
C VAL A 493 -28.11 -1.50 -27.99
N ARG A 494 -27.44 -0.36 -27.89
CA ARG A 494 -26.11 -0.14 -28.45
C ARG A 494 -25.10 -1.22 -28.06
N GLY A 495 -25.12 -1.68 -26.81
CA GLY A 495 -24.19 -2.71 -26.34
C GLY A 495 -24.35 -4.03 -27.09
N LEU A 496 -25.61 -4.49 -27.29
CA LEU A 496 -25.92 -5.71 -28.00
C LEU A 496 -25.56 -5.58 -29.50
N VAL A 497 -26.03 -4.53 -30.14
CA VAL A 497 -25.76 -4.26 -31.58
C VAL A 497 -24.25 -4.18 -31.84
N THR A 498 -23.48 -3.49 -30.95
CA THR A 498 -22.03 -3.39 -31.10
C THR A 498 -21.36 -4.75 -30.97
N SER A 499 -21.81 -5.59 -30.03
CA SER A 499 -21.27 -6.93 -29.84
C SER A 499 -21.50 -7.82 -31.07
N ASP A 500 -22.72 -7.80 -31.60
CA ASP A 500 -23.06 -8.63 -32.75
C ASP A 500 -22.37 -8.13 -34.03
N TYR A 501 -22.27 -6.83 -34.21
CA TYR A 501 -21.52 -6.23 -35.31
C TYR A 501 -20.01 -6.50 -35.21
N GLN A 502 -19.46 -6.58 -34.00
CA GLN A 502 -18.08 -7.04 -33.77
C GLN A 502 -17.90 -8.51 -34.19
N ASN A 503 -18.87 -9.38 -33.86
CA ASN A 503 -18.85 -10.78 -34.26
C ASN A 503 -18.84 -10.93 -35.79
N GLN A 504 -19.63 -10.13 -36.51
CA GLN A 504 -19.59 -10.11 -37.96
C GLN A 504 -18.20 -9.74 -38.50
N PHE A 505 -17.60 -8.66 -37.99
CA PHE A 505 -16.25 -8.28 -38.42
C PHE A 505 -15.21 -9.35 -38.10
N GLN A 506 -15.35 -10.02 -36.97
CA GLN A 506 -14.44 -11.11 -36.59
C GLN A 506 -14.55 -12.27 -37.56
N GLU A 507 -15.76 -12.71 -37.89
CA GLU A 507 -15.98 -13.79 -38.87
C GLU A 507 -15.44 -13.45 -40.28
N GLU A 508 -15.67 -12.22 -40.72
CA GLU A 508 -15.15 -11.75 -42.01
C GLU A 508 -13.61 -11.76 -42.02
N TRP A 509 -13.02 -11.28 -40.95
CA TRP A 509 -11.57 -11.24 -40.79
C TRP A 509 -10.97 -12.65 -40.69
N GLU A 510 -11.61 -13.57 -39.97
CA GLU A 510 -11.18 -14.97 -39.91
C GLU A 510 -11.24 -15.66 -41.29
N LYS A 511 -12.28 -15.40 -42.07
CA LYS A 511 -12.39 -15.90 -43.45
C LYS A 511 -11.28 -15.34 -44.33
N GLU A 512 -10.95 -14.06 -44.19
CA GLU A 512 -9.83 -13.43 -44.89
C GLU A 512 -8.50 -14.06 -44.50
N LEU A 513 -8.26 -14.26 -43.21
CA LEU A 513 -7.04 -14.87 -42.68
C LEU A 513 -6.86 -16.31 -43.18
N ARG A 514 -7.92 -17.12 -43.14
CA ARG A 514 -7.88 -18.52 -43.64
C ARG A 514 -7.57 -18.60 -45.13
N ARG A 515 -8.07 -17.63 -45.91
CA ARG A 515 -7.76 -17.52 -47.34
C ARG A 515 -6.31 -17.14 -47.57
N LYS A 516 -5.79 -16.19 -46.78
CA LYS A 516 -4.43 -15.65 -46.94
C LYS A 516 -3.35 -16.58 -46.38
N TYR A 517 -3.68 -17.28 -45.31
CA TYR A 517 -2.77 -18.14 -44.55
C TYR A 517 -3.37 -19.54 -44.41
N PRO A 518 -3.25 -20.42 -45.40
CA PRO A 518 -3.83 -21.76 -45.35
C PRO A 518 -3.15 -22.59 -44.26
N VAL A 519 -3.96 -23.19 -43.39
CA VAL A 519 -3.51 -24.02 -42.25
C VAL A 519 -3.45 -25.48 -42.68
N LYS A 520 -2.30 -26.12 -42.45
CA LYS A 520 -2.11 -27.57 -42.64
C LYS A 520 -1.98 -28.26 -41.28
N VAL A 521 -2.97 -29.10 -40.93
CA VAL A 521 -2.93 -29.89 -39.71
C VAL A 521 -2.26 -31.25 -39.97
N TYR A 522 -1.27 -31.59 -39.18
CA TYR A 522 -0.58 -32.88 -39.22
C TYR A 522 -1.22 -33.83 -38.18
N GLU A 523 -2.33 -34.43 -38.53
CA GLU A 523 -3.16 -35.29 -37.66
C GLU A 523 -2.37 -36.39 -36.93
N LYS A 524 -1.37 -37.01 -37.61
CA LYS A 524 -0.51 -38.05 -37.00
C LYS A 524 0.36 -37.51 -35.87
N VAL A 525 0.71 -36.22 -35.91
CA VAL A 525 1.48 -35.56 -34.84
C VAL A 525 0.54 -35.09 -33.73
N LEU A 526 -0.60 -34.51 -34.10
CA LEU A 526 -1.62 -34.04 -33.16
C LEU A 526 -2.08 -35.14 -32.21
N ARG A 527 -2.30 -36.34 -32.71
CA ARG A 527 -2.68 -37.52 -31.89
C ARG A 527 -1.61 -37.98 -30.89
N LYS A 528 -0.37 -37.52 -31.03
CA LYS A 528 0.72 -37.84 -30.08
C LYS A 528 0.89 -36.79 -28.99
N VAL A 529 0.22 -35.65 -29.11
CA VAL A 529 0.20 -34.61 -28.08
C VAL A 529 -0.79 -35.04 -27.02
N LYS A 530 -0.29 -35.31 -25.80
CA LYS A 530 -1.09 -35.72 -24.63
C LYS A 530 -1.60 -34.50 -23.89
#